data_d679da0ce1f540744dc679ece30e1197
#
_entry.id   d679da0ce1f540744dc679ece30e1197
#
_cell.length_a   1.000
_cell.length_b   1.000
_cell.length_c   1.000
_cell.angle_alpha   90.00
_cell.angle_beta   90.00
_cell.angle_gamma   90.00
#
_symmetry.space_group_name_H-M   'P 1'
#
loop_
_entity.id
_entity.type
_entity.pdbx_description
1 polymer ?
#
loop_
_entity_poly.entity_id
_entity_poly.type
_entity_poly.pdbx_seq_one_letter_code
_entity_poly.pdbx_strand_id
1 'polypeptide(L)'
;MTYTVKPGDTLSKIAMRNGVSLAQLLQANPQISDPNKIKVGQAINVPNDALTTDNTKPLPPNIPTATATATVPTTTAAAAGALGQALADEIGALSAKYETGGRGPGVVSTGAGDYGGVSYGSYQMASKMGVPTRFVTQAGFPWLQDFANLTAGTPQFTAVWKRIASQQPDDFQKAQHAYIKKTHYDLLVAKILSDDNLDVNTRSRAVQDVVWSTAVQHGGATPIVHRACATLSCEQTDPNYDEQLIRAIYAERGRKKPDGSLAYFSRSSASVQTGVANRFKNELQDALAMLAKEA
;
A
#
# COMPACT_ATOMS: atom_id res chain seq x y z
N MET A 1 -26.58 1.75 11.52
CA MET A 1 -27.44 0.63 11.94
C MET A 1 -26.75 -0.17 13.06
N THR A 2 -27.49 -1.06 13.77
CA THR A 2 -26.88 -1.88 14.83
C THR A 2 -26.77 -3.32 14.36
N TYR A 3 -25.61 -3.94 14.57
CA TYR A 3 -25.33 -5.34 14.28
C TYR A 3 -25.17 -6.12 15.60
N THR A 4 -25.77 -7.29 15.71
CA THR A 4 -25.59 -8.17 16.88
C THR A 4 -24.55 -9.24 16.57
N VAL A 5 -23.51 -9.32 17.40
CA VAL A 5 -22.39 -10.27 17.25
C VAL A 5 -22.88 -11.71 17.30
N LYS A 6 -22.52 -12.52 16.31
CA LYS A 6 -22.83 -13.94 16.19
C LYS A 6 -21.60 -14.82 16.55
N PRO A 7 -21.79 -16.11 16.86
CA PRO A 7 -20.68 -17.02 17.06
C PRO A 7 -19.71 -17.02 15.86
N GLY A 8 -18.40 -16.87 16.13
CA GLY A 8 -17.35 -16.81 15.10
C GLY A 8 -17.13 -15.45 14.44
N ASP A 9 -17.87 -14.42 14.87
CA ASP A 9 -17.63 -13.06 14.41
C ASP A 9 -16.40 -12.45 15.08
N THR A 10 -15.73 -11.58 14.31
CA THR A 10 -14.73 -10.62 14.79
C THR A 10 -15.13 -9.23 14.30
N LEU A 11 -14.67 -8.19 14.97
CA LEU A 11 -14.96 -6.82 14.49
C LEU A 11 -14.51 -6.60 13.05
N SER A 12 -13.39 -7.18 12.63
CA SER A 12 -12.92 -7.11 11.24
C SER A 12 -13.89 -7.76 10.26
N LYS A 13 -14.46 -8.95 10.60
CA LYS A 13 -15.47 -9.61 9.77
C LYS A 13 -16.78 -8.82 9.73
N ILE A 14 -17.19 -8.23 10.87
CA ILE A 14 -18.39 -7.39 10.94
C ILE A 14 -18.21 -6.13 10.10
N ALA A 15 -17.06 -5.47 10.20
CA ALA A 15 -16.72 -4.30 9.40
C ALA A 15 -16.78 -4.62 7.89
N MET A 16 -16.10 -5.69 7.48
CA MET A 16 -16.04 -6.13 6.08
C MET A 16 -17.44 -6.47 5.53
N ARG A 17 -18.27 -7.22 6.26
CA ARG A 17 -19.64 -7.57 5.84
C ARG A 17 -20.56 -6.36 5.68
N ASN A 18 -20.29 -5.30 6.41
CA ASN A 18 -21.09 -4.08 6.39
C ASN A 18 -20.48 -2.96 5.54
N GLY A 19 -19.39 -3.24 4.80
CA GLY A 19 -18.76 -2.27 3.88
C GLY A 19 -18.11 -1.08 4.58
N VAL A 20 -17.72 -1.22 5.85
CA VAL A 20 -17.03 -0.18 6.63
C VAL A 20 -15.64 -0.65 7.04
N SER A 21 -14.72 0.27 7.28
CA SER A 21 -13.41 -0.08 7.82
C SER A 21 -13.50 -0.45 9.30
N LEU A 22 -12.56 -1.27 9.79
CA LEU A 22 -12.47 -1.57 11.22
C LEU A 22 -12.30 -0.28 12.06
N ALA A 23 -11.58 0.71 11.53
CA ALA A 23 -11.40 1.99 12.20
C ALA A 23 -12.71 2.77 12.34
N GLN A 24 -13.53 2.83 11.28
CA GLN A 24 -14.86 3.45 11.33
C GLN A 24 -15.79 2.70 12.28
N LEU A 25 -15.71 1.35 12.29
CA LEU A 25 -16.51 0.55 13.20
C LEU A 25 -16.11 0.79 14.66
N LEU A 26 -14.81 0.90 14.96
CA LEU A 26 -14.31 1.23 16.30
C LEU A 26 -14.64 2.66 16.70
N GLN A 27 -14.55 3.62 15.80
CA GLN A 27 -14.92 5.01 16.05
C GLN A 27 -16.42 5.14 16.41
N ALA A 28 -17.27 4.35 15.77
CA ALA A 28 -18.71 4.30 16.08
C ALA A 28 -19.02 3.50 17.36
N ASN A 29 -18.01 2.88 17.97
CA ASN A 29 -18.13 2.02 19.15
C ASN A 29 -17.05 2.32 20.19
N PRO A 30 -16.99 3.55 20.75
CA PRO A 30 -15.96 3.94 21.71
C PRO A 30 -15.99 3.11 23.02
N GLN A 31 -17.09 2.44 23.28
CA GLN A 31 -17.24 1.51 24.40
C GLN A 31 -16.43 0.22 24.25
N ILE A 32 -15.90 -0.08 23.06
CA ILE A 32 -15.04 -1.26 22.80
C ILE A 32 -13.59 -0.87 23.03
N SER A 33 -13.10 -1.10 24.23
CA SER A 33 -11.72 -0.83 24.61
C SER A 33 -10.70 -1.81 24.03
N ASP A 34 -11.12 -3.05 23.75
CA ASP A 34 -10.28 -4.10 23.16
C ASP A 34 -11.01 -4.75 21.97
N PRO A 35 -10.52 -4.50 20.73
CA PRO A 35 -11.14 -5.06 19.52
C PRO A 35 -11.19 -6.58 19.45
N ASN A 36 -10.36 -7.26 20.25
CA ASN A 36 -10.30 -8.72 20.27
C ASN A 36 -11.26 -9.36 21.31
N LYS A 37 -11.95 -8.54 22.10
CA LYS A 37 -12.81 -9.00 23.20
C LYS A 37 -14.28 -8.61 22.99
N ILE A 38 -14.87 -8.99 21.87
CA ILE A 38 -16.32 -8.89 21.66
C ILE A 38 -17.02 -10.16 22.08
N LYS A 39 -18.27 -10.03 22.57
CA LYS A 39 -19.07 -11.16 23.05
C LYS A 39 -20.23 -11.45 22.09
N VAL A 40 -20.57 -12.72 21.92
CA VAL A 40 -21.79 -13.12 21.21
C VAL A 40 -22.99 -12.43 21.86
N GLY A 41 -23.86 -11.84 21.05
CA GLY A 41 -25.01 -11.05 21.52
C GLY A 41 -24.70 -9.58 21.78
N GLN A 42 -23.44 -9.15 21.73
CA GLN A 42 -23.06 -7.74 21.87
C GLN A 42 -23.58 -6.92 20.69
N ALA A 43 -24.16 -5.75 20.98
CA ALA A 43 -24.59 -4.80 19.96
C ALA A 43 -23.41 -3.95 19.48
N ILE A 44 -23.20 -3.90 18.18
CA ILE A 44 -22.16 -3.12 17.51
C ILE A 44 -22.83 -2.06 16.63
N ASN A 45 -22.53 -0.81 16.84
CA ASN A 45 -22.98 0.29 15.99
C ASN A 45 -22.22 0.25 14.67
N VAL A 46 -22.92 0.04 13.57
CA VAL A 46 -22.34 0.10 12.22
C VAL A 46 -22.68 1.46 11.61
N PRO A 47 -21.69 2.28 11.25
CA PRO A 47 -21.95 3.55 10.59
C PRO A 47 -22.77 3.36 9.31
N ASN A 48 -23.73 4.25 9.06
CA ASN A 48 -24.59 4.18 7.85
C ASN A 48 -23.90 4.71 6.60
N ASP A 49 -22.71 5.27 6.73
CA ASP A 49 -21.89 5.73 5.60
C ASP A 49 -21.24 4.51 4.93
N ALA A 50 -22.06 3.79 4.17
CA ALA A 50 -21.58 2.87 3.17
C ALA A 50 -20.61 3.64 2.26
N LEU A 51 -19.32 3.36 2.40
CA LEU A 51 -18.28 3.70 1.43
C LEU A 51 -18.01 5.21 1.18
N THR A 52 -17.91 6.03 2.22
CA THR A 52 -16.96 7.12 2.16
C THR A 52 -15.69 6.66 2.84
N THR A 53 -14.95 5.85 2.11
CA THR A 53 -13.70 5.24 2.52
C THR A 53 -12.63 6.31 2.64
N ASP A 54 -12.42 6.82 3.84
CA ASP A 54 -11.25 7.62 4.15
C ASP A 54 -10.01 6.72 4.47
N ASN A 55 -10.04 5.47 4.03
CA ASN A 55 -8.90 4.54 4.08
C ASN A 55 -8.24 4.35 2.71
N THR A 56 -8.67 5.12 1.71
CA THR A 56 -8.02 5.21 0.40
C THR A 56 -7.37 6.56 0.20
N LYS A 57 -6.66 7.06 1.23
CA LYS A 57 -5.71 8.12 0.92
C LYS A 57 -4.50 7.42 0.28
N PRO A 58 -4.28 7.64 -1.02
CA PRO A 58 -3.08 7.18 -1.68
C PRO A 58 -1.89 7.73 -0.91
N LEU A 59 -0.82 6.96 -0.81
CA LEU A 59 0.49 7.51 -0.47
C LEU A 59 0.70 8.73 -1.38
N PRO A 60 1.06 9.89 -0.85
CA PRO A 60 1.20 11.08 -1.68
C PRO A 60 2.15 10.77 -2.82
N PRO A 61 1.80 11.14 -4.07
CA PRO A 61 2.70 10.97 -5.19
C PRO A 61 3.96 11.76 -4.88
N ASN A 62 5.07 11.06 -4.79
CA ASN A 62 6.37 11.69 -4.59
C ASN A 62 6.74 12.38 -5.91
N ILE A 63 6.31 13.64 -6.09
CA ILE A 63 6.73 14.49 -7.20
C ILE A 63 8.09 15.05 -6.80
N PRO A 64 9.17 14.77 -7.51
CA PRO A 64 10.42 15.46 -7.29
C PRO A 64 10.25 16.90 -7.75
N THR A 65 10.10 17.83 -6.79
CA THR A 65 10.33 19.23 -7.05
C THR A 65 11.85 19.41 -7.14
N ALA A 66 12.31 19.87 -8.28
CA ALA A 66 13.72 20.08 -8.59
C ALA A 66 14.39 21.05 -7.61
N THR A 67 15.66 20.76 -7.39
CA THR A 67 16.76 21.67 -6.99
C THR A 67 16.92 21.96 -5.50
N ALA A 68 17.75 21.17 -4.86
CA ALA A 68 18.73 21.66 -3.90
C ALA A 68 19.97 20.77 -3.98
N THR A 69 21.05 21.33 -4.46
CA THR A 69 22.40 20.76 -4.52
C THR A 69 22.90 20.53 -3.09
N ALA A 70 22.94 19.28 -2.65
CA ALA A 70 23.65 18.88 -1.45
C ALA A 70 24.63 17.77 -1.82
N THR A 71 25.90 18.05 -1.63
CA THR A 71 27.04 17.16 -1.83
C THR A 71 26.88 15.90 -1.00
N VAL A 72 26.75 14.75 -1.65
CA VAL A 72 26.64 13.43 -1.03
C VAL A 72 28.04 12.85 -0.86
N PRO A 73 28.44 12.31 0.31
CA PRO A 73 29.65 11.52 0.40
C PRO A 73 29.47 10.21 -0.37
N THR A 74 30.44 9.91 -1.19
CA THR A 74 30.53 8.75 -2.09
C THR A 74 30.56 7.45 -1.29
N THR A 75 29.46 6.76 -1.19
CA THR A 75 29.40 5.36 -0.75
C THR A 75 29.48 4.48 -2.01
N THR A 76 30.37 3.51 -1.99
CA THR A 76 30.81 2.71 -3.13
C THR A 76 29.67 2.12 -3.97
N ALA A 77 29.76 2.30 -5.30
CA ALA A 77 28.84 1.82 -6.32
C ALA A 77 28.54 0.29 -6.28
N ALA A 78 29.38 -0.51 -5.62
CA ALA A 78 29.22 -1.94 -5.50
C ALA A 78 28.07 -2.36 -4.54
N ALA A 79 27.83 -1.61 -3.45
CA ALA A 79 26.73 -1.91 -2.50
C ALA A 79 25.36 -1.54 -3.07
N ALA A 80 25.27 -0.45 -3.87
CA ALA A 80 24.05 -0.06 -4.54
C ALA A 80 23.64 -1.04 -5.65
N GLY A 81 24.60 -1.69 -6.30
CA GLY A 81 24.36 -2.71 -7.34
C GLY A 81 23.81 -4.02 -6.76
N ALA A 82 24.31 -4.46 -5.60
CA ALA A 82 23.83 -5.68 -4.94
C ALA A 82 22.41 -5.54 -4.36
N LEU A 83 22.07 -4.37 -3.82
CA LEU A 83 20.70 -4.04 -3.39
C LEU A 83 19.71 -3.99 -4.56
N GLY A 84 20.12 -3.42 -5.70
CA GLY A 84 19.31 -3.38 -6.91
C GLY A 84 19.01 -4.79 -7.44
N GLN A 85 19.96 -5.71 -7.36
CA GLN A 85 19.80 -7.08 -7.84
C GLN A 85 18.89 -7.91 -6.89
N ALA A 86 19.05 -7.78 -5.56
CA ALA A 86 18.24 -8.51 -4.58
C ALA A 86 16.76 -8.05 -4.58
N LEU A 87 16.51 -6.77 -4.89
CA LEU A 87 15.15 -6.24 -5.05
C LEU A 87 14.52 -6.60 -6.40
N ALA A 88 15.33 -6.87 -7.43
CA ALA A 88 14.85 -7.29 -8.73
C ALA A 88 14.17 -8.68 -8.71
N ASP A 89 14.55 -9.51 -7.73
CA ASP A 89 13.98 -10.85 -7.53
C ASP A 89 12.75 -10.84 -6.57
N GLU A 90 12.45 -9.73 -5.92
CA GLU A 90 11.27 -9.59 -5.05
C GLU A 90 10.09 -8.94 -5.80
N ILE A 91 8.87 -9.32 -5.42
CA ILE A 91 7.63 -8.67 -5.93
C ILE A 91 7.69 -7.17 -5.60
N GLY A 92 7.31 -6.31 -6.56
CA GLY A 92 7.33 -4.87 -6.39
C GLY A 92 8.59 -4.18 -6.93
N ALA A 93 9.48 -4.90 -7.60
CA ALA A 93 10.67 -4.33 -8.24
C ALA A 93 10.31 -3.22 -9.24
N LEU A 94 9.25 -3.40 -10.02
CA LEU A 94 8.75 -2.41 -10.97
C LEU A 94 8.32 -1.11 -10.28
N SER A 95 7.56 -1.23 -9.19
CA SER A 95 7.02 -0.06 -8.48
C SER A 95 8.04 0.60 -7.56
N ALA A 96 9.09 -0.10 -7.14
CA ALA A 96 10.10 0.39 -6.22
C ALA A 96 10.71 1.72 -6.67
N LYS A 97 10.99 1.87 -7.98
CA LYS A 97 11.52 3.13 -8.54
C LYS A 97 10.54 4.30 -8.43
N TYR A 98 9.23 4.03 -8.39
CA TYR A 98 8.18 5.03 -8.29
C TYR A 98 7.78 5.33 -6.85
N GLU A 99 7.95 4.40 -5.93
CA GLU A 99 7.54 4.50 -4.53
C GLU A 99 8.62 5.12 -3.66
N THR A 100 9.86 4.72 -3.87
CA THR A 100 10.98 5.15 -3.00
C THR A 100 11.74 6.35 -3.55
N GLY A 101 11.66 6.62 -4.85
CA GLY A 101 12.54 7.58 -5.52
C GLY A 101 14.03 7.30 -5.27
N GLY A 102 14.38 6.03 -4.99
CA GLY A 102 15.75 5.60 -4.66
C GLY A 102 16.22 5.93 -3.24
N ARG A 103 15.33 6.37 -2.35
CA ARG A 103 15.68 6.89 -1.01
C ARG A 103 15.60 5.85 0.08
N GLY A 104 15.82 4.68 0.04
CA GLY A 104 15.99 3.64 1.04
C GLY A 104 15.14 3.66 2.33
N PRO A 105 15.33 2.67 3.22
CA PRO A 105 14.46 2.42 4.37
C PRO A 105 14.54 3.48 5.48
N GLY A 106 15.59 4.30 5.48
CA GLY A 106 15.81 5.35 6.48
C GLY A 106 15.15 6.69 6.18
N VAL A 107 14.44 6.84 5.05
CA VAL A 107 13.78 8.08 4.69
C VAL A 107 12.71 8.45 5.71
N VAL A 108 12.74 9.72 6.14
CA VAL A 108 11.73 10.28 7.04
C VAL A 108 11.36 11.66 6.52
N SER A 109 10.07 11.90 6.27
CA SER A 109 9.56 13.20 5.87
C SER A 109 9.53 14.18 7.04
N THR A 110 9.42 15.48 6.75
CA THR A 110 9.25 16.51 7.79
C THR A 110 7.85 16.50 8.40
N GLY A 111 6.87 15.94 7.70
CA GLY A 111 5.44 15.98 8.08
C GLY A 111 4.82 17.38 7.99
N ALA A 112 5.59 18.39 7.56
CA ALA A 112 5.08 19.76 7.44
C ALA A 112 4.05 19.84 6.32
N GLY A 113 2.84 20.32 6.64
CA GLY A 113 1.74 20.44 5.69
C GLY A 113 1.09 19.11 5.27
N ASP A 114 1.52 17.98 5.81
CA ASP A 114 0.93 16.66 5.54
C ASP A 114 -0.08 16.26 6.63
N TYR A 115 -1.32 15.95 6.20
CA TYR A 115 -2.35 15.40 7.09
C TYR A 115 -1.94 14.08 7.74
N GLY A 116 -1.13 13.27 7.06
CA GLY A 116 -0.58 12.01 7.55
C GLY A 116 0.52 12.16 8.60
N GLY A 117 1.03 13.39 8.81
CA GLY A 117 2.15 13.67 9.69
C GLY A 117 3.49 13.21 9.10
N VAL A 118 4.43 12.85 9.96
CA VAL A 118 5.73 12.32 9.55
C VAL A 118 5.55 10.96 8.86
N SER A 119 6.15 10.80 7.69
CA SER A 119 6.13 9.54 6.93
C SER A 119 7.50 8.86 7.00
N TYR A 120 7.50 7.54 7.17
CA TYR A 120 8.69 6.74 7.46
C TYR A 120 8.94 5.67 6.41
N GLY A 121 10.22 5.52 6.05
CA GLY A 121 10.74 4.42 5.25
C GLY A 121 10.41 4.48 3.77
N SER A 122 10.79 3.44 3.07
CA SER A 122 10.61 3.30 1.62
C SER A 122 9.13 3.40 1.20
N TYR A 123 8.22 2.98 2.05
CA TYR A 123 6.77 2.95 1.79
C TYR A 123 6.01 4.13 2.41
N GLN A 124 6.71 5.15 2.88
CA GLN A 124 6.13 6.39 3.41
C GLN A 124 5.00 6.14 4.44
N MET A 125 5.26 5.26 5.40
CA MET A 125 4.32 4.91 6.47
C MET A 125 3.97 6.13 7.32
N ALA A 126 2.71 6.58 7.26
CA ALA A 126 2.25 7.81 7.88
C ALA A 126 2.03 7.67 9.40
N SER A 127 2.64 8.55 10.20
CA SER A 127 2.61 8.48 11.66
C SER A 127 1.22 8.69 12.25
N LYS A 128 0.47 9.69 11.77
CA LYS A 128 -0.90 9.95 12.23
C LYS A 128 -1.90 8.86 11.87
N MET A 129 -1.57 8.03 10.87
CA MET A 129 -2.33 6.83 10.52
C MET A 129 -1.93 5.62 11.36
N GLY A 130 -0.97 5.77 12.28
CA GLY A 130 -0.48 4.71 13.16
C GLY A 130 0.28 3.59 12.42
N VAL A 131 0.63 3.77 11.14
CA VAL A 131 1.28 2.72 10.34
C VAL A 131 2.67 2.37 10.86
N PRO A 132 3.58 3.34 11.16
CA PRO A 132 4.88 3.03 11.73
C PRO A 132 4.78 2.33 13.09
N THR A 133 3.80 2.72 13.92
CA THR A 133 3.57 2.06 15.21
C THR A 133 3.20 0.60 15.01
N ARG A 134 2.23 0.29 14.15
CA ARG A 134 1.85 -1.10 13.84
C ARG A 134 3.00 -1.91 13.24
N PHE A 135 3.83 -1.28 12.41
CA PHE A 135 5.01 -1.91 11.84
C PHE A 135 6.01 -2.33 12.92
N VAL A 136 6.38 -1.43 13.84
CA VAL A 136 7.39 -1.74 14.86
C VAL A 136 6.87 -2.58 16.02
N THR A 137 5.54 -2.71 16.18
CA THR A 137 4.92 -3.54 17.24
C THR A 137 4.39 -4.88 16.75
N GLN A 138 4.65 -5.24 15.48
CA GLN A 138 4.24 -6.54 14.96
C GLN A 138 5.00 -7.69 15.65
N ALA A 139 4.36 -8.85 15.75
CA ALA A 139 4.98 -10.03 16.32
C ALA A 139 6.26 -10.43 15.57
N GLY A 140 7.33 -10.70 16.30
CA GLY A 140 8.63 -11.09 15.74
C GLY A 140 9.44 -9.94 15.14
N PHE A 141 9.06 -8.68 15.37
CA PHE A 141 9.84 -7.54 14.90
C PHE A 141 11.20 -7.48 15.61
N PRO A 142 12.33 -7.56 14.87
CA PRO A 142 13.67 -7.71 15.48
C PRO A 142 14.08 -6.56 16.43
N TRP A 143 13.62 -5.34 16.13
CA TRP A 143 14.00 -4.12 16.87
C TRP A 143 12.86 -3.61 17.75
N LEU A 144 11.94 -4.48 18.21
CA LEU A 144 10.79 -4.10 19.04
C LEU A 144 11.21 -3.29 20.29
N GLN A 145 12.27 -3.73 20.96
CA GLN A 145 12.75 -3.10 22.19
C GLN A 145 13.34 -1.71 21.96
N ASP A 146 13.93 -1.47 20.79
CA ASP A 146 14.47 -0.14 20.43
C ASP A 146 13.38 0.91 20.32
N PHE A 147 12.15 0.51 19.97
CA PHE A 147 11.00 1.40 19.85
C PHE A 147 10.08 1.40 21.09
N ALA A 148 10.45 0.67 22.16
CA ALA A 148 9.63 0.59 23.37
C ALA A 148 9.36 1.98 23.95
N ASN A 149 8.08 2.27 24.24
CA ASN A 149 7.60 3.54 24.76
C ASN A 149 7.83 4.77 23.86
N LEU A 150 8.19 4.58 22.60
CA LEU A 150 8.35 5.67 21.64
C LEU A 150 7.08 5.87 20.80
N THR A 151 6.74 7.13 20.57
CA THR A 151 5.58 7.51 19.74
C THR A 151 6.03 7.89 18.33
N ALA A 152 5.46 7.27 17.30
CA ALA A 152 5.74 7.61 15.91
C ALA A 152 5.44 9.09 15.63
N GLY A 153 6.33 9.75 14.90
CA GLY A 153 6.26 11.18 14.62
C GLY A 153 7.09 12.03 15.58
N THR A 154 7.62 11.45 16.67
CA THR A 154 8.51 12.18 17.59
C THR A 154 9.98 12.15 17.14
N PRO A 155 10.81 13.10 17.58
CA PRO A 155 12.25 13.08 17.30
C PRO A 155 12.95 11.82 17.77
N GLN A 156 12.55 11.28 18.93
CA GLN A 156 13.14 10.06 19.52
C GLN A 156 12.86 8.83 18.64
N PHE A 157 11.61 8.63 18.23
CA PHE A 157 11.24 7.57 17.29
C PHE A 157 11.99 7.71 15.95
N THR A 158 12.08 8.93 15.44
CA THR A 158 12.80 9.24 14.20
C THR A 158 14.30 8.93 14.31
N ALA A 159 14.92 9.22 15.44
CA ALA A 159 16.33 8.92 15.67
C ALA A 159 16.61 7.41 15.67
N VAL A 160 15.76 6.63 16.36
CA VAL A 160 15.85 5.16 16.37
C VAL A 160 15.63 4.59 14.97
N TRP A 161 14.62 5.05 14.23
CA TRP A 161 14.36 4.63 12.86
C TRP A 161 15.58 4.80 11.96
N LYS A 162 16.16 6.01 11.96
CA LYS A 162 17.34 6.34 11.16
C LYS A 162 18.57 5.55 11.57
N ARG A 163 18.76 5.31 12.88
CA ARG A 163 19.87 4.51 13.39
C ARG A 163 19.81 3.08 12.87
N ILE A 164 18.66 2.41 12.99
CA ILE A 164 18.48 1.03 12.51
C ILE A 164 18.68 0.96 11.01
N ALA A 165 18.06 1.88 10.25
CA ALA A 165 18.23 1.95 8.79
C ALA A 165 19.68 2.20 8.35
N SER A 166 20.47 2.90 9.15
CA SER A 166 21.90 3.11 8.89
C SER A 166 22.76 1.89 9.22
N GLN A 167 22.44 1.19 10.29
CA GLN A 167 23.22 0.05 10.78
C GLN A 167 22.89 -1.26 10.05
N GLN A 168 21.63 -1.45 9.68
CA GLN A 168 21.10 -2.68 9.08
C GLN A 168 20.13 -2.34 7.93
N PRO A 169 20.59 -1.66 6.86
CA PRO A 169 19.73 -1.15 5.80
C PRO A 169 18.94 -2.24 5.09
N ASP A 170 19.58 -3.36 4.77
CA ASP A 170 18.98 -4.44 3.99
C ASP A 170 17.92 -5.19 4.81
N ASP A 171 18.21 -5.54 6.05
CA ASP A 171 17.28 -6.24 6.92
C ASP A 171 16.08 -5.34 7.26
N PHE A 172 16.33 -4.05 7.46
CA PHE A 172 15.25 -3.09 7.73
C PHE A 172 14.39 -2.83 6.50
N GLN A 173 14.98 -2.83 5.29
CA GLN A 173 14.25 -2.77 4.02
C GLN A 173 13.38 -4.02 3.83
N LYS A 174 13.94 -5.22 4.05
CA LYS A 174 13.19 -6.49 3.99
C LYS A 174 12.04 -6.54 4.97
N ALA A 175 12.24 -6.06 6.20
CA ALA A 175 11.18 -6.01 7.21
C ALA A 175 10.04 -5.07 6.77
N GLN A 176 10.35 -3.89 6.21
CA GLN A 176 9.35 -2.97 5.66
C GLN A 176 8.60 -3.60 4.48
N HIS A 177 9.32 -4.24 3.57
CA HIS A 177 8.72 -4.92 2.42
C HIS A 177 7.77 -6.04 2.85
N ALA A 178 8.21 -6.92 3.74
CA ALA A 178 7.38 -8.01 4.27
C ALA A 178 6.11 -7.50 4.97
N TYR A 179 6.22 -6.39 5.70
CA TYR A 179 5.06 -5.77 6.33
C TYR A 179 4.04 -5.25 5.29
N ILE A 180 4.50 -4.54 4.28
CA ILE A 180 3.62 -4.04 3.20
C ILE A 180 3.05 -5.20 2.39
N LYS A 181 3.85 -6.22 2.10
CA LYS A 181 3.35 -7.44 1.47
C LYS A 181 2.16 -8.00 2.22
N LYS A 182 2.31 -8.27 3.51
CA LYS A 182 1.27 -8.84 4.36
C LYS A 182 0.03 -7.95 4.50
N THR A 183 0.21 -6.63 4.61
CA THR A 183 -0.89 -5.71 4.92
C THR A 183 -1.61 -5.14 3.70
N HIS A 184 -1.00 -5.24 2.51
CA HIS A 184 -1.55 -4.69 1.27
C HIS A 184 -1.66 -5.76 0.17
N TYR A 185 -0.55 -6.35 -0.25
CA TYR A 185 -0.51 -7.27 -1.37
C TYR A 185 -1.27 -8.56 -1.11
N ASP A 186 -0.95 -9.27 -0.02
CA ASP A 186 -1.57 -10.55 0.30
C ASP A 186 -3.09 -10.41 0.51
N LEU A 187 -3.54 -9.26 1.04
CA LEU A 187 -4.97 -8.97 1.19
C LEU A 187 -5.65 -8.77 -0.17
N LEU A 188 -5.00 -8.06 -1.10
CA LEU A 188 -5.55 -7.85 -2.44
C LEU A 188 -5.56 -9.16 -3.24
N VAL A 189 -4.49 -9.96 -3.18
CA VAL A 189 -4.42 -11.27 -3.84
C VAL A 189 -5.53 -12.19 -3.35
N ALA A 190 -5.74 -12.28 -2.03
CA ALA A 190 -6.82 -13.07 -1.45
C ALA A 190 -8.21 -12.58 -1.89
N LYS A 191 -8.37 -11.25 -2.02
CA LYS A 191 -9.61 -10.66 -2.52
C LYS A 191 -9.86 -10.99 -3.98
N ILE A 192 -8.85 -10.87 -4.83
CA ILE A 192 -8.93 -11.18 -6.27
C ILE A 192 -9.29 -12.67 -6.47
N LEU A 193 -8.65 -13.55 -5.71
CA LEU A 193 -8.98 -14.98 -5.76
C LEU A 193 -10.44 -15.24 -5.37
N SER A 194 -10.93 -14.57 -4.33
CA SER A 194 -12.32 -14.72 -3.85
C SER A 194 -13.36 -14.13 -4.82
N ASP A 195 -13.06 -12.97 -5.40
CA ASP A 195 -14.04 -12.21 -6.18
C ASP A 195 -14.06 -12.62 -7.66
N ASP A 196 -12.89 -12.99 -8.20
CA ASP A 196 -12.67 -13.20 -9.65
C ASP A 196 -12.19 -14.62 -9.98
N ASN A 197 -12.01 -15.49 -8.99
CA ASN A 197 -11.40 -16.81 -9.15
C ASN A 197 -10.06 -16.78 -9.90
N LEU A 198 -9.28 -15.69 -9.72
CA LEU A 198 -7.99 -15.47 -10.34
C LEU A 198 -6.87 -15.61 -9.30
N ASP A 199 -6.06 -16.67 -9.41
CA ASP A 199 -4.87 -16.81 -8.58
C ASP A 199 -3.71 -15.99 -9.19
N VAL A 200 -3.47 -14.82 -8.64
CA VAL A 200 -2.41 -13.91 -9.06
C VAL A 200 -1.02 -14.55 -8.95
N ASN A 201 -0.82 -15.47 -8.00
CA ASN A 201 0.49 -16.12 -7.79
C ASN A 201 0.87 -17.06 -8.94
N THR A 202 -0.10 -17.49 -9.77
CA THR A 202 0.14 -18.33 -10.96
C THR A 202 0.32 -17.52 -12.24
N ARG A 203 0.18 -16.20 -12.17
CA ARG A 203 0.32 -15.28 -13.33
C ARG A 203 1.78 -14.84 -13.49
N SER A 204 2.05 -14.18 -14.63
CA SER A 204 3.36 -13.58 -14.90
C SER A 204 3.83 -12.68 -13.76
N ARG A 205 5.14 -12.55 -13.61
CA ARG A 205 5.72 -11.62 -12.65
C ARG A 205 5.26 -10.19 -12.90
N ALA A 206 5.09 -9.80 -14.14
CA ALA A 206 4.56 -8.50 -14.50
C ALA A 206 3.15 -8.26 -13.92
N VAL A 207 2.24 -9.23 -13.99
CA VAL A 207 0.91 -9.13 -13.35
C VAL A 207 1.05 -9.02 -11.84
N GLN A 208 1.89 -9.84 -11.22
CA GLN A 208 2.11 -9.80 -9.77
C GLN A 208 2.61 -8.41 -9.33
N ASP A 209 3.55 -7.80 -10.06
CA ASP A 209 4.08 -6.48 -9.78
C ASP A 209 3.05 -5.35 -9.99
N VAL A 210 2.19 -5.48 -10.99
CA VAL A 210 1.07 -4.54 -11.22
C VAL A 210 0.04 -4.61 -10.09
N VAL A 211 -0.26 -5.83 -9.61
CA VAL A 211 -1.13 -6.04 -8.44
C VAL A 211 -0.48 -5.49 -7.17
N TRP A 212 0.83 -5.67 -7.00
CA TRP A 212 1.60 -5.05 -5.91
C TRP A 212 1.48 -3.52 -5.93
N SER A 213 1.83 -2.87 -7.05
CA SER A 213 1.73 -1.41 -7.20
C SER A 213 0.30 -0.92 -6.92
N THR A 214 -0.72 -1.67 -7.36
CA THR A 214 -2.12 -1.35 -7.12
C THR A 214 -2.47 -1.46 -5.63
N ALA A 215 -2.03 -2.52 -4.95
CA ALA A 215 -2.26 -2.73 -3.53
C ALA A 215 -1.60 -1.65 -2.66
N VAL A 216 -0.35 -1.30 -2.95
CA VAL A 216 0.40 -0.27 -2.21
C VAL A 216 -0.23 1.10 -2.38
N GLN A 217 -0.64 1.46 -3.60
CA GLN A 217 -1.19 2.78 -3.87
C GLN A 217 -2.66 2.94 -3.46
N HIS A 218 -3.48 1.90 -3.61
CA HIS A 218 -4.93 1.98 -3.44
C HIS A 218 -5.46 1.16 -2.25
N GLY A 219 -4.57 0.46 -1.54
CA GLY A 219 -4.90 -0.41 -0.40
C GLY A 219 -5.31 -1.83 -0.80
N GLY A 220 -5.12 -2.77 0.13
CA GLY A 220 -5.39 -4.20 -0.08
C GLY A 220 -6.87 -4.59 -0.26
N ALA A 221 -7.80 -3.66 -0.05
CA ALA A 221 -9.24 -3.88 -0.25
C ALA A 221 -9.79 -3.18 -1.51
N THR A 222 -8.92 -2.62 -2.36
CA THR A 222 -9.35 -1.88 -3.54
C THR A 222 -10.14 -2.75 -4.53
N PRO A 223 -11.21 -2.22 -5.17
CA PRO A 223 -11.97 -2.95 -6.19
C PRO A 223 -11.36 -2.84 -7.59
N ILE A 224 -10.20 -2.19 -7.76
CA ILE A 224 -9.63 -1.85 -9.07
C ILE A 224 -9.42 -3.10 -9.93
N VAL A 225 -8.78 -4.14 -9.38
CA VAL A 225 -8.50 -5.36 -10.15
C VAL A 225 -9.79 -6.09 -10.51
N HIS A 226 -10.73 -6.23 -9.59
CA HIS A 226 -12.05 -6.79 -9.84
C HIS A 226 -12.77 -6.06 -11.00
N ARG A 227 -12.77 -4.73 -10.99
CA ARG A 227 -13.35 -3.95 -12.08
C ARG A 227 -12.62 -4.11 -13.41
N ALA A 228 -11.30 -4.26 -13.36
CA ALA A 228 -10.51 -4.54 -14.55
C ALA A 228 -10.85 -5.93 -15.12
N CYS A 229 -10.90 -6.98 -14.29
CA CYS A 229 -11.32 -8.31 -14.70
C CYS A 229 -12.69 -8.31 -15.37
N ALA A 230 -13.64 -7.56 -14.83
CA ALA A 230 -15.00 -7.46 -15.39
C ALA A 230 -15.05 -6.81 -16.81
N THR A 231 -13.98 -6.20 -17.28
CA THR A 231 -13.90 -5.64 -18.65
C THR A 231 -13.27 -6.59 -19.67
N LEU A 232 -12.70 -7.70 -19.20
CA LEU A 232 -12.03 -8.65 -20.07
C LEU A 232 -13.06 -9.57 -20.76
N SER A 233 -12.83 -9.84 -22.04
CA SER A 233 -13.66 -10.75 -22.84
C SER A 233 -12.96 -12.07 -23.14
N CYS A 234 -11.69 -12.23 -22.73
CA CYS A 234 -10.89 -13.44 -22.92
C CYS A 234 -10.87 -14.29 -21.64
N GLU A 235 -10.72 -15.60 -21.82
CA GLU A 235 -10.55 -16.55 -20.72
C GLU A 235 -9.16 -16.42 -20.06
N GLN A 236 -9.03 -16.81 -18.80
CA GLN A 236 -7.76 -16.79 -18.07
C GLN A 236 -6.67 -17.68 -18.69
N THR A 237 -7.05 -18.61 -19.59
CA THR A 237 -6.16 -19.49 -20.34
C THR A 237 -5.67 -18.88 -21.67
N ASP A 238 -6.19 -17.72 -22.05
CA ASP A 238 -5.75 -17.03 -23.27
C ASP A 238 -4.28 -16.59 -23.11
N PRO A 239 -3.41 -16.85 -24.08
CA PRO A 239 -1.99 -16.44 -24.04
C PRO A 239 -1.80 -14.91 -23.83
N ASN A 240 -2.76 -14.11 -24.26
CA ASN A 240 -2.72 -12.65 -24.10
C ASN A 240 -3.44 -12.15 -22.84
N TYR A 241 -3.93 -13.04 -21.97
CA TYR A 241 -4.71 -12.66 -20.79
C TYR A 241 -3.94 -11.69 -19.89
N ASP A 242 -2.68 -11.96 -19.59
CA ASP A 242 -1.87 -11.14 -18.71
C ASP A 242 -1.63 -9.74 -19.27
N GLU A 243 -1.39 -9.62 -20.56
CA GLU A 243 -1.27 -8.32 -21.22
C GLU A 243 -2.59 -7.53 -21.13
N GLN A 244 -3.71 -8.16 -21.42
CA GLN A 244 -5.02 -7.54 -21.37
C GLN A 244 -5.38 -7.13 -19.94
N LEU A 245 -5.08 -7.97 -18.95
CA LEU A 245 -5.29 -7.66 -17.53
C LEU A 245 -4.44 -6.47 -17.07
N ILE A 246 -3.16 -6.43 -17.42
CA ILE A 246 -2.28 -5.29 -17.10
C ILE A 246 -2.86 -3.99 -17.67
N ARG A 247 -3.25 -3.99 -18.95
CA ARG A 247 -3.86 -2.83 -19.61
C ARG A 247 -5.16 -2.40 -18.93
N ALA A 248 -6.02 -3.35 -18.59
CA ALA A 248 -7.31 -3.10 -17.94
C ALA A 248 -7.12 -2.52 -16.52
N ILE A 249 -6.15 -3.02 -15.73
CA ILE A 249 -5.84 -2.49 -14.41
C ILE A 249 -5.40 -1.03 -14.51
N TYR A 250 -4.49 -0.68 -15.44
CA TYR A 250 -4.06 0.72 -15.59
C TYR A 250 -5.15 1.61 -16.19
N ALA A 251 -6.02 1.09 -17.05
CA ALA A 251 -7.19 1.82 -17.52
C ALA A 251 -8.14 2.18 -16.36
N GLU A 252 -8.44 1.23 -15.47
CA GLU A 252 -9.27 1.49 -14.29
C GLU A 252 -8.57 2.42 -13.28
N ARG A 253 -7.28 2.24 -13.00
CA ARG A 253 -6.50 3.17 -12.14
C ARG A 253 -6.54 4.60 -12.67
N GLY A 254 -6.47 4.76 -13.98
CA GLY A 254 -6.50 6.04 -14.70
C GLY A 254 -7.91 6.53 -15.09
N ARG A 255 -8.98 5.82 -14.67
CA ARG A 255 -10.35 6.16 -15.02
C ARG A 255 -10.70 7.56 -14.57
N LYS A 256 -11.35 8.29 -15.46
CA LYS A 256 -11.82 9.66 -15.21
C LYS A 256 -13.30 9.70 -14.89
N LYS A 257 -13.68 10.68 -14.09
CA LYS A 257 -15.07 11.08 -13.88
C LYS A 257 -15.55 11.97 -15.03
N PRO A 258 -16.88 12.25 -15.13
CA PRO A 258 -17.42 13.18 -16.13
C PRO A 258 -16.80 14.59 -16.08
N ASP A 259 -16.33 15.03 -14.90
CA ASP A 259 -15.66 16.31 -14.70
C ASP A 259 -14.18 16.31 -15.15
N GLY A 260 -13.69 15.19 -15.70
CA GLY A 260 -12.31 15.01 -16.15
C GLY A 260 -11.31 14.65 -15.05
N SER A 261 -11.71 14.70 -13.79
CA SER A 261 -10.84 14.32 -12.65
C SER A 261 -10.59 12.80 -12.60
N LEU A 262 -9.42 12.39 -12.09
CA LEU A 262 -9.15 10.98 -11.84
C LEU A 262 -10.09 10.44 -10.75
N ALA A 263 -10.76 9.32 -11.01
CA ALA A 263 -11.80 8.78 -10.14
C ALA A 263 -11.28 8.50 -8.72
N TYR A 264 -10.05 7.98 -8.59
CA TYR A 264 -9.43 7.64 -7.33
C TYR A 264 -8.62 8.78 -6.69
N PHE A 265 -8.45 9.91 -7.39
CA PHE A 265 -7.68 11.07 -6.95
C PHE A 265 -8.46 12.38 -7.10
N SER A 266 -9.79 12.31 -7.14
CA SER A 266 -10.65 13.46 -7.45
C SER A 266 -10.56 14.61 -6.42
N ARG A 267 -10.09 14.33 -5.20
CA ARG A 267 -9.84 15.34 -4.16
C ARG A 267 -8.43 15.93 -4.19
N SER A 268 -7.55 15.40 -5.03
CA SER A 268 -6.18 15.88 -5.19
C SER A 268 -6.14 17.10 -6.13
N SER A 269 -5.11 17.94 -5.98
CA SER A 269 -4.91 19.07 -6.89
C SER A 269 -4.70 18.62 -8.33
N ALA A 270 -4.96 19.49 -9.29
CA ALA A 270 -4.79 19.18 -10.72
C ALA A 270 -3.35 18.75 -11.06
N SER A 271 -2.35 19.37 -10.42
CA SER A 271 -0.93 19.00 -10.61
C SER A 271 -0.65 17.58 -10.11
N VAL A 272 -1.21 17.18 -8.96
CA VAL A 272 -1.09 15.83 -8.42
C VAL A 272 -1.78 14.82 -9.35
N GLN A 273 -2.98 15.12 -9.84
CA GLN A 273 -3.70 14.23 -10.77
C GLN A 273 -2.92 14.04 -12.07
N THR A 274 -2.32 15.11 -12.60
CA THR A 274 -1.47 15.04 -13.80
C THR A 274 -0.23 14.16 -13.56
N GLY A 275 0.44 14.33 -12.41
CA GLY A 275 1.58 13.51 -12.03
C GLY A 275 1.23 12.03 -11.91
N VAL A 276 0.10 11.72 -11.28
CA VAL A 276 -0.41 10.34 -11.14
C VAL A 276 -0.75 9.74 -12.51
N ALA A 277 -1.43 10.49 -13.37
CA ALA A 277 -1.76 10.01 -14.72
C ALA A 277 -0.51 9.69 -15.56
N ASN A 278 0.52 10.53 -15.46
CA ASN A 278 1.81 10.27 -16.14
C ASN A 278 2.52 9.05 -15.55
N ARG A 279 2.50 8.91 -14.20
CA ARG A 279 3.03 7.72 -13.53
C ARG A 279 2.37 6.45 -14.06
N PHE A 280 1.03 6.40 -14.16
CA PHE A 280 0.33 5.22 -14.68
C PHE A 280 0.70 4.86 -16.11
N LYS A 281 0.92 5.86 -16.98
CA LYS A 281 1.40 5.60 -18.34
C LYS A 281 2.80 4.96 -18.36
N ASN A 282 3.70 5.46 -17.53
CA ASN A 282 5.06 4.95 -17.45
C ASN A 282 5.09 3.54 -16.83
N GLU A 283 4.36 3.32 -15.72
CA GLU A 283 4.25 2.02 -15.08
C GLU A 283 3.65 0.97 -16.03
N LEU A 284 2.63 1.33 -16.82
CA LEU A 284 2.06 0.44 -17.84
C LEU A 284 3.10 0.01 -18.87
N GLN A 285 3.89 0.95 -19.39
CA GLN A 285 4.94 0.65 -20.35
C GLN A 285 6.01 -0.28 -19.76
N ASP A 286 6.43 0.01 -18.52
CA ASP A 286 7.41 -0.81 -17.82
C ASP A 286 6.88 -2.23 -17.54
N ALA A 287 5.61 -2.37 -17.16
CA ALA A 287 4.97 -3.66 -16.91
C ALA A 287 4.86 -4.51 -18.20
N LEU A 288 4.48 -3.87 -19.31
CA LEU A 288 4.43 -4.56 -20.60
C LEU A 288 5.83 -4.97 -21.10
N ALA A 289 6.83 -4.11 -20.86
CA ALA A 289 8.22 -4.46 -21.19
C ALA A 289 8.77 -5.59 -20.27
N MET A 290 8.30 -5.69 -19.04
CA MET A 290 8.61 -6.80 -18.14
C MET A 290 7.95 -8.09 -18.65
N LEU A 291 6.65 -8.06 -18.97
CA LEU A 291 5.92 -9.20 -19.52
C LEU A 291 6.58 -9.75 -20.79
N ALA A 292 6.98 -8.87 -21.70
CA ALA A 292 7.66 -9.27 -22.95
C ALA A 292 9.02 -9.96 -22.75
N LYS A 293 9.62 -9.87 -21.57
CA LYS A 293 10.88 -10.56 -21.24
C LYS A 293 10.64 -11.93 -20.60
N GLU A 294 9.42 -12.19 -20.17
CA GLU A 294 9.01 -13.47 -19.58
C GLU A 294 8.51 -14.47 -20.64
N ALA A 295 8.13 -13.97 -21.82
CA ALA A 295 7.69 -14.74 -22.98
C ALA A 295 8.89 -15.28 -23.78
#